data_38215a20325153dbb4e98dea4f745320
#
_entry.id   38215a20325153dbb4e98dea4f745320
#
_cell.length_a   1.000
_cell.length_b   1.000
_cell.length_c   1.000
_cell.angle_alpha   90.00
_cell.angle_beta   90.00
_cell.angle_gamma   90.00
#
_symmetry.space_group_name_H-M   'P 1'
#
loop_
_entity.id
_entity.type
_entity.pdbx_description
1 polymer ?
#
loop_
_entity_poly.entity_id
_entity_poly.type
_entity_poly.pdbx_seq_one_letter_code
_entity_poly.pdbx_strand_id
1 'polypeptide(L)'
;MGARVHHVDLSIRNIAAAEPLYDLVLTHIGYVKGKPYPDGGGEWDLADGTSIGIRPTTGANAAREHDRYSSGLHHLAWSAPSRADVDALHARLVAFGATILDPPAEYPRYNGGRGYYAVFFADPDGLKLEYVFTPPAT
;
A
#
# COMPACT_ATOMS: atom_id res chain seq x y z
N MET A 1 -20.41 -14.01 9.44
CA MET A 1 -19.12 -13.31 9.12
C MET A 1 -18.95 -13.29 7.62
N GLY A 2 -18.69 -12.11 7.06
CA GLY A 2 -18.53 -11.95 5.62
C GLY A 2 -17.20 -12.49 5.10
N ALA A 3 -17.14 -12.75 3.78
CA ALA A 3 -15.89 -13.01 3.08
C ALA A 3 -15.01 -11.75 3.10
N ARG A 4 -13.70 -11.93 2.96
CA ARG A 4 -12.72 -10.84 2.91
C ARG A 4 -11.76 -11.05 1.74
N VAL A 5 -11.04 -10.01 1.36
CA VAL A 5 -9.98 -10.14 0.37
C VAL A 5 -8.89 -11.06 0.95
N HIS A 6 -8.51 -12.09 0.20
CA HIS A 6 -7.48 -13.04 0.63
C HIS A 6 -6.08 -12.49 0.34
N HIS A 7 -5.83 -12.07 -0.88
CA HIS A 7 -4.55 -11.48 -1.27
C HIS A 7 -4.72 -10.51 -2.44
N VAL A 8 -3.74 -9.64 -2.59
CA VAL A 8 -3.60 -8.75 -3.74
C VAL A 8 -2.18 -8.93 -4.25
N ASP A 9 -2.03 -9.23 -5.55
CA ASP A 9 -0.75 -9.24 -6.24
C ASP A 9 -0.68 -8.03 -7.18
N LEU A 10 0.41 -7.27 -7.07
CA LEU A 10 0.67 -6.08 -7.87
C LEU A 10 1.76 -6.39 -8.89
N SER A 11 1.54 -6.04 -10.16
CA SER A 11 2.57 -6.11 -11.18
C SER A 11 3.45 -4.87 -11.13
N ILE A 12 4.75 -5.05 -10.98
CA ILE A 12 5.75 -4.01 -10.74
C ILE A 12 6.84 -4.08 -11.82
N ARG A 13 7.14 -2.97 -12.48
CA ARG A 13 8.13 -2.93 -13.55
C ARG A 13 9.56 -3.20 -13.08
N ASN A 14 9.92 -2.68 -11.91
CA ASN A 14 11.26 -2.84 -11.35
C ASN A 14 11.15 -3.27 -9.89
N ILE A 15 11.22 -4.57 -9.65
CA ILE A 15 11.12 -5.16 -8.31
C ILE A 15 12.23 -4.61 -7.39
N ALA A 16 13.47 -4.55 -7.87
CA ALA A 16 14.60 -4.08 -7.06
C ALA A 16 14.42 -2.62 -6.57
N ALA A 17 13.76 -1.78 -7.36
CA ALA A 17 13.46 -0.41 -6.98
C ALA A 17 12.27 -0.31 -6.01
N ALA A 18 11.27 -1.17 -6.16
CA ALA A 18 10.01 -1.09 -5.41
C ALA A 18 10.05 -1.88 -4.09
N GLU A 19 10.73 -3.02 -4.05
CA GLU A 19 10.73 -3.94 -2.90
C GLU A 19 11.13 -3.25 -1.58
N PRO A 20 12.15 -2.39 -1.52
CA PRO A 20 12.50 -1.71 -0.27
C PRO A 20 11.37 -0.84 0.29
N LEU A 21 10.60 -0.18 -0.57
CA LEU A 21 9.43 0.60 -0.15
C LEU A 21 8.32 -0.30 0.39
N TYR A 22 7.97 -1.36 -0.34
CA TYR A 22 6.95 -2.31 0.10
C TYR A 22 7.36 -3.00 1.41
N ASP A 23 8.62 -3.34 1.56
CA ASP A 23 9.11 -3.93 2.80
C ASP A 23 8.97 -2.95 3.99
N LEU A 24 9.34 -1.69 3.81
CA LEU A 24 9.18 -0.65 4.83
C LEU A 24 7.70 -0.47 5.22
N VAL A 25 6.82 -0.32 4.24
CA VAL A 25 5.39 -0.06 4.47
C VAL A 25 4.72 -1.27 5.11
N LEU A 26 4.89 -2.44 4.50
CA LEU A 26 4.18 -3.65 4.92
C LEU A 26 4.66 -4.15 6.29
N THR A 27 5.96 -4.08 6.58
CA THR A 27 6.46 -4.43 7.92
C THR A 27 5.98 -3.43 8.98
N HIS A 28 5.90 -2.14 8.66
CA HIS A 28 5.31 -1.14 9.56
C HIS A 28 3.85 -1.48 9.91
N ILE A 29 3.09 -1.93 8.92
CA ILE A 29 1.67 -2.27 9.08
C ILE A 29 1.49 -3.58 9.86
N GLY A 30 2.50 -4.44 9.91
CA GLY A 30 2.45 -5.70 10.66
C GLY A 30 2.54 -6.95 9.80
N TYR A 31 2.80 -6.82 8.51
CA TYR A 31 3.07 -7.96 7.65
C TYR A 31 4.48 -8.52 7.91
N VAL A 32 4.66 -9.78 7.65
CA VAL A 32 5.95 -10.48 7.70
C VAL A 32 6.33 -10.90 6.29
N LYS A 33 7.55 -10.53 5.88
CA LYS A 33 8.08 -10.87 4.57
C LYS A 33 8.30 -12.40 4.45
N GLY A 34 7.72 -12.98 3.40
CA GLY A 34 7.89 -14.38 3.06
C GLY A 34 9.13 -14.63 2.19
N LYS A 35 9.23 -15.85 1.67
CA LYS A 35 10.30 -16.23 0.75
C LYS A 35 10.10 -15.55 -0.61
N PRO A 36 11.18 -15.16 -1.30
CA PRO A 36 11.07 -14.66 -2.67
C PRO A 36 10.44 -15.70 -3.59
N TYR A 37 9.66 -15.23 -4.57
CA TYR A 37 9.19 -16.08 -5.65
C TYR A 37 10.28 -16.35 -6.67
N PRO A 38 10.19 -17.50 -7.42
CA PRO A 38 11.16 -17.81 -8.47
C PRO A 38 11.26 -16.75 -9.58
N ASP A 39 10.18 -15.97 -9.80
CA ASP A 39 10.16 -14.88 -10.78
C ASP A 39 10.85 -13.59 -10.31
N GLY A 40 11.36 -13.55 -9.09
CA GLY A 40 11.99 -12.40 -8.47
C GLY A 40 11.02 -11.52 -7.67
N GLY A 41 9.73 -11.84 -7.69
CA GLY A 41 8.73 -11.16 -6.85
C GLY A 41 8.82 -11.55 -5.39
N GLY A 42 7.96 -10.96 -4.58
CA GLY A 42 7.91 -11.20 -3.14
C GLY A 42 6.50 -11.16 -2.58
N GLU A 43 6.36 -11.62 -1.35
CA GLU A 43 5.10 -11.67 -0.64
C GLU A 43 5.31 -11.30 0.83
N TRP A 44 4.33 -10.63 1.39
CA TRP A 44 4.25 -10.30 2.82
C TRP A 44 2.90 -10.79 3.35
N ASP A 45 2.94 -11.48 4.47
CA ASP A 45 1.78 -12.16 5.06
C ASP A 45 1.38 -11.54 6.38
N LEU A 46 0.08 -11.42 6.62
CA LEU A 46 -0.49 -11.15 7.94
C LEU A 46 -0.76 -12.48 8.68
N ALA A 47 -0.82 -12.39 10.01
CA ALA A 47 -1.13 -13.53 10.87
C ALA A 47 -2.50 -14.18 10.57
N ASP A 48 -3.42 -13.43 9.97
CA ASP A 48 -4.74 -13.92 9.58
C ASP A 48 -4.76 -14.69 8.25
N GLY A 49 -3.60 -14.86 7.61
CA GLY A 49 -3.44 -15.58 6.34
C GLY A 49 -3.67 -14.74 5.08
N THR A 50 -4.00 -13.46 5.23
CA THR A 50 -4.08 -12.55 4.06
C THR A 50 -2.70 -12.03 3.68
N SER A 51 -2.50 -11.69 2.41
CA SER A 51 -1.18 -11.31 1.91
C SER A 51 -1.22 -10.22 0.83
N ILE A 52 -0.08 -9.57 0.67
CA ILE A 52 0.24 -8.67 -0.44
C ILE A 52 1.47 -9.21 -1.15
N GLY A 53 1.38 -9.34 -2.47
CA GLY A 53 2.51 -9.77 -3.31
C GLY A 53 2.87 -8.72 -4.35
N ILE A 54 4.14 -8.73 -4.75
CA ILE A 54 4.61 -7.99 -5.92
C ILE A 54 5.22 -8.97 -6.92
N ARG A 55 4.91 -8.76 -8.21
CA ARG A 55 5.35 -9.62 -9.31
C ARG A 55 5.99 -8.76 -10.39
N PRO A 56 7.05 -9.22 -11.07
CA PRO A 56 7.58 -8.49 -12.20
C PRO A 56 6.56 -8.44 -13.35
N THR A 57 6.50 -7.32 -14.04
CA THR A 57 5.71 -7.19 -15.26
C THR A 57 6.27 -8.09 -16.35
N THR A 58 5.39 -8.63 -17.21
CA THR A 58 5.75 -9.48 -18.34
C THR A 58 4.88 -9.17 -19.55
N GLY A 59 5.30 -9.63 -20.73
CA GLY A 59 4.52 -9.52 -21.97
C GLY A 59 4.63 -8.16 -22.64
N ALA A 60 3.74 -7.92 -23.60
CA ALA A 60 3.79 -6.77 -24.51
C ALA A 60 3.70 -5.41 -23.79
N ASN A 61 3.04 -5.36 -22.62
CA ASN A 61 2.82 -4.13 -21.86
C ASN A 61 3.75 -4.02 -20.62
N ALA A 62 4.83 -4.81 -20.56
CA ALA A 62 5.70 -4.85 -19.39
C ALA A 62 6.32 -3.49 -19.00
N ALA A 63 6.55 -2.61 -19.98
CA ALA A 63 7.11 -1.28 -19.75
C ALA A 63 6.03 -0.19 -19.55
N ARG A 64 4.76 -0.54 -19.61
CA ARG A 64 3.66 0.43 -19.45
C ARG A 64 3.63 0.98 -18.04
N GLU A 65 3.51 2.31 -17.94
CA GLU A 65 3.32 2.97 -16.65
C GLU A 65 1.92 2.71 -16.09
N HIS A 66 1.82 2.66 -14.77
CA HIS A 66 0.52 2.57 -14.11
C HIS A 66 -0.28 3.85 -14.31
N ASP A 67 -1.51 3.71 -14.76
CA ASP A 67 -2.46 4.81 -14.86
C ASP A 67 -3.70 4.48 -14.02
N ARG A 68 -3.82 5.12 -12.85
CA ARG A 68 -4.92 4.86 -11.92
C ARG A 68 -6.28 5.30 -12.43
N TYR A 69 -6.33 6.09 -13.49
CA TYR A 69 -7.56 6.56 -14.12
C TYR A 69 -8.03 5.66 -15.26
N SER A 70 -7.21 4.68 -15.66
CA SER A 70 -7.59 3.60 -16.56
C SER A 70 -8.26 2.47 -15.78
N SER A 71 -8.91 1.56 -16.51
CA SER A 71 -9.48 0.33 -15.93
C SER A 71 -8.48 -0.46 -15.12
N GLY A 72 -8.80 -0.81 -13.89
CA GLY A 72 -7.95 -1.56 -12.98
C GLY A 72 -7.87 -0.92 -11.60
N LEU A 73 -6.75 -1.10 -10.92
CA LEU A 73 -6.56 -0.56 -9.58
C LEU A 73 -6.37 0.96 -9.60
N HIS A 74 -7.23 1.69 -8.91
CA HIS A 74 -7.07 3.12 -8.69
C HIS A 74 -6.04 3.38 -7.59
N HIS A 75 -6.22 2.79 -6.43
CA HIS A 75 -5.29 2.82 -5.31
C HIS A 75 -5.59 1.69 -4.32
N LEU A 76 -4.65 1.45 -3.42
CA LEU A 76 -4.77 0.45 -2.35
C LEU A 76 -4.58 1.15 -1.01
N ALA A 77 -5.49 0.86 -0.06
CA ALA A 77 -5.49 1.47 1.26
C ALA A 77 -5.44 0.42 2.36
N TRP A 78 -4.67 0.71 3.42
CA TRP A 78 -4.64 -0.08 4.65
C TRP A 78 -5.18 0.72 5.81
N SER A 79 -5.86 0.04 6.73
CA SER A 79 -6.35 0.64 7.96
C SER A 79 -5.24 0.79 8.99
N ALA A 80 -5.07 1.99 9.51
CA ALA A 80 -4.16 2.30 10.59
C ALA A 80 -4.89 2.22 11.96
N PRO A 81 -4.18 1.82 13.04
CA PRO A 81 -4.79 1.74 14.36
C PRO A 81 -5.04 3.11 15.01
N SER A 82 -4.34 4.16 14.56
CA SER A 82 -4.44 5.51 15.12
C SER A 82 -3.92 6.57 14.16
N ARG A 83 -4.26 7.83 14.42
CA ARG A 83 -3.66 8.98 13.73
C ARG A 83 -2.14 9.05 13.94
N ALA A 84 -1.69 8.75 15.15
CA ALA A 84 -0.27 8.73 15.47
C ALA A 84 0.50 7.70 14.62
N ASP A 85 -0.11 6.57 14.31
CA ASP A 85 0.53 5.54 13.46
C ASP A 85 0.59 5.96 11.98
N VAL A 86 -0.41 6.69 11.50
CA VAL A 86 -0.35 7.33 10.16
C VAL A 86 0.82 8.32 10.11
N ASP A 87 0.98 9.16 11.12
CA ASP A 87 2.10 10.11 11.21
C ASP A 87 3.44 9.38 11.30
N ALA A 88 3.51 8.27 12.03
CA ALA A 88 4.73 7.47 12.17
C ALA A 88 5.16 6.86 10.83
N LEU A 89 4.22 6.30 10.06
CA LEU A 89 4.53 5.81 8.72
C LEU A 89 4.98 6.95 7.80
N HIS A 90 4.30 8.08 7.84
CA HIS A 90 4.69 9.25 7.04
C HIS A 90 6.14 9.68 7.33
N ALA A 91 6.53 9.77 8.60
CA ALA A 91 7.90 10.11 8.97
C ALA A 91 8.93 9.13 8.38
N ARG A 92 8.63 7.82 8.40
CA ARG A 92 9.47 6.79 7.80
C ARG A 92 9.54 6.90 6.28
N LEU A 93 8.41 7.20 5.62
CA LEU A 93 8.34 7.40 4.18
C LEU A 93 9.18 8.60 3.74
N VAL A 94 9.11 9.72 4.47
CA VAL A 94 9.92 10.92 4.21
C VAL A 94 11.41 10.61 4.36
N ALA A 95 11.80 9.95 5.46
CA ALA A 95 13.19 9.56 5.70
C ALA A 95 13.73 8.59 4.63
N PHE A 96 12.87 7.73 4.10
CA PHE A 96 13.20 6.81 3.01
C PHE A 96 13.36 7.52 1.67
N GLY A 97 12.73 8.67 1.48
CA GLY A 97 12.69 9.39 0.21
C GLY A 97 11.55 8.96 -0.71
N ALA A 98 10.48 8.42 -0.14
CA ALA A 98 9.30 8.04 -0.91
C ALA A 98 8.58 9.26 -1.49
N THR A 99 7.83 9.05 -2.57
CA THR A 99 6.97 10.08 -3.16
C THR A 99 5.71 10.24 -2.31
N ILE A 100 5.57 11.37 -1.62
CA ILE A 100 4.37 11.73 -0.89
C ILE A 100 3.43 12.48 -1.83
N LEU A 101 2.22 11.96 -2.01
CA LEU A 101 1.19 12.60 -2.82
C LEU A 101 0.42 13.64 -2.00
N ASP A 102 -0.06 13.24 -0.82
CA ASP A 102 -0.71 14.10 0.15
C ASP A 102 -0.24 13.73 1.55
N PRO A 103 0.38 14.67 2.30
CA PRO A 103 0.81 14.40 3.67
C PRO A 103 -0.40 14.13 4.58
N PRO A 104 -0.19 13.60 5.80
CA PRO A 104 -1.27 13.29 6.71
C PRO A 104 -2.22 14.47 6.92
N ALA A 105 -3.51 14.22 6.72
CA ALA A 105 -4.56 15.23 6.91
C ALA A 105 -5.90 14.57 7.22
N GLU A 106 -6.78 15.35 7.84
CA GLU A 106 -8.19 14.99 8.01
C GLU A 106 -8.93 15.21 6.69
N TYR A 107 -9.86 14.29 6.39
CA TYR A 107 -10.76 14.38 5.24
C TYR A 107 -12.21 14.39 5.72
N PRO A 108 -12.74 15.57 6.05
CA PRO A 108 -14.06 15.71 6.75
C PRO A 108 -15.25 15.17 5.95
N ARG A 109 -15.11 15.07 4.62
CA ARG A 109 -16.17 14.59 3.73
C ARG A 109 -16.23 13.07 3.63
N TYR A 110 -15.18 12.38 4.09
CA TYR A 110 -15.12 10.92 4.01
C TYR A 110 -15.70 10.28 5.27
N ASN A 111 -15.99 9.00 5.18
CA ASN A 111 -16.53 8.20 6.29
C ASN A 111 -17.78 8.82 6.95
N GLY A 112 -18.62 9.50 6.16
CA GLY A 112 -19.84 10.15 6.69
C GLY A 112 -19.56 11.22 7.73
N GLY A 113 -18.40 11.87 7.72
CA GLY A 113 -18.01 12.90 8.66
C GLY A 113 -17.58 12.38 10.04
N ARG A 114 -17.43 11.06 10.20
CA ARG A 114 -17.09 10.45 11.50
C ARG A 114 -15.58 10.45 11.80
N GLY A 115 -14.77 10.92 10.87
CA GLY A 115 -13.32 10.95 10.96
C GLY A 115 -12.65 10.09 9.90
N TYR A 116 -11.63 10.67 9.26
CA TYR A 116 -10.83 10.01 8.22
C TYR A 116 -9.49 10.73 8.16
N TYR A 117 -8.43 10.10 8.65
CA TYR A 117 -7.10 10.69 8.70
C TYR A 117 -6.14 9.82 7.90
N ALA A 118 -5.55 10.37 6.85
CA ALA A 118 -4.81 9.56 5.90
C ALA A 118 -3.56 10.25 5.35
N VAL A 119 -2.59 9.43 4.95
CA VAL A 119 -1.46 9.80 4.11
C VAL A 119 -1.57 9.06 2.79
N PHE A 120 -1.30 9.76 1.68
CA PHE A 120 -1.24 9.19 0.34
C PHE A 120 0.19 9.30 -0.19
N PHE A 121 0.67 8.21 -0.76
CA PHE A 121 2.02 8.13 -1.32
C PHE A 121 2.01 7.24 -2.56
N ALA A 122 3.11 7.21 -3.28
CA ALA A 122 3.23 6.42 -4.50
C ALA A 122 4.45 5.51 -4.45
N ASP A 123 4.33 4.35 -5.08
CA ASP A 123 5.47 3.50 -5.37
C ASP A 123 6.26 4.02 -6.59
N PRO A 124 7.42 3.39 -6.94
CA PRO A 124 8.20 3.82 -8.10
C PRO A 124 7.46 3.76 -9.45
N ASP A 125 6.42 2.93 -9.58
CA ASP A 125 5.58 2.86 -10.77
C ASP A 125 4.46 3.92 -10.80
N GLY A 126 4.35 4.73 -9.76
CA GLY A 126 3.26 5.69 -9.60
C GLY A 126 1.96 5.08 -9.08
N LEU A 127 1.99 3.84 -8.60
CA LEU A 127 0.83 3.25 -7.94
C LEU A 127 0.52 4.00 -6.65
N LYS A 128 -0.71 4.52 -6.54
CA LYS A 128 -1.15 5.26 -5.36
C LYS A 128 -1.46 4.30 -4.22
N LEU A 129 -0.88 4.59 -3.05
CA LEU A 129 -1.04 3.84 -1.82
C LEU A 129 -1.54 4.78 -0.73
N GLU A 130 -2.29 4.23 0.23
CA GLU A 130 -2.92 5.00 1.29
C GLU A 130 -2.82 4.26 2.62
N TYR A 131 -2.56 5.00 3.68
CA TYR A 131 -2.65 4.52 5.04
C TYR A 131 -3.60 5.41 5.82
N VAL A 132 -4.72 4.85 6.32
CA VAL A 132 -5.85 5.63 6.80
C VAL A 132 -6.32 5.15 8.17
N PHE A 133 -6.52 6.09 9.07
CA PHE A 133 -7.23 5.86 10.33
C PHE A 133 -8.68 6.33 10.20
N THR A 134 -9.60 5.47 10.58
CA THR A 134 -11.00 5.81 10.81
C THR A 134 -11.38 5.39 12.23
N PRO A 135 -12.09 6.23 13.02
CA PRO A 135 -12.53 5.83 14.34
C PRO A 135 -13.39 4.56 14.28
N PRO A 136 -13.37 3.71 15.31
CA PRO A 136 -14.26 2.56 15.40
C PRO A 136 -15.72 2.98 15.22
N ALA A 137 -16.52 2.11 14.60
CA ALA A 137 -17.97 2.29 14.54
C ALA A 137 -18.54 2.24 15.96
N THR A 138 -19.37 3.23 16.29
CA THR A 138 -20.08 3.29 17.58
C THR A 138 -21.41 2.57 17.52
#